data_c3a0ce8d9c47f09a5daee599530ac900
#
_entry.id   c3a0ce8d9c47f09a5daee599530ac900
#
_cell.length_a   1.000
_cell.length_b   1.000
_cell.length_c   1.000
_cell.angle_alpha   90.00
_cell.angle_beta   90.00
_cell.angle_gamma   90.00
#
_symmetry.space_group_name_H-M   'P 1'
#
loop_
_entity.id
_entity.type
_entity.pdbx_description
1 polymer ?
#
loop_
_entity_poly.entity_id
_entity_poly.type
_entity_poly.pdbx_seq_one_letter_code
_entity_poly.pdbx_strand_id
1 'polypeptide(L)'
;MLNILWVIMIAGGIFFAAFHGTMGQITESFISSSTEAVNLCIFMLGVIGVWNGMMEIAVKSGLMKKIAKTMYPFIHWLFPDIPPRHKANEYIAANMAANILGLGWAATPAGLKAMRELQKLEEGGGRASDMMCAFLVLNISSLQLVPINMIAYRSQYGSVNPAAVVLPAICATMISTIAGIVRSEERRVGKECIALCR
;
A
#
# COMPACT_ATOMS: atom_id res chain seq x y z
N MET A 1 -14.44 -13.46 4.18
CA MET A 1 -15.12 -13.19 2.91
C MET A 1 -14.26 -13.59 1.69
N LEU A 2 -13.01 -13.14 1.59
CA LEU A 2 -12.12 -13.45 0.44
C LEU A 2 -11.92 -14.98 0.24
N ASN A 3 -11.68 -15.72 1.32
CA ASN A 3 -11.49 -17.17 1.25
C ASN A 3 -12.71 -17.91 0.68
N ILE A 4 -13.92 -17.43 1.03
CA ILE A 4 -15.18 -18.03 0.53
C ILE A 4 -15.30 -17.77 -0.98
N LEU A 5 -14.96 -16.58 -1.45
CA LEU A 5 -14.94 -16.24 -2.88
C LEU A 5 -14.01 -17.17 -3.66
N TRP A 6 -12.79 -17.40 -3.16
CA TRP A 6 -11.83 -18.32 -3.76
C TRP A 6 -12.35 -19.75 -3.83
N VAL A 7 -12.94 -20.24 -2.75
CA VAL A 7 -13.53 -21.59 -2.70
C VAL A 7 -14.66 -21.71 -3.72
N ILE A 8 -15.55 -20.71 -3.81
CA ILE A 8 -16.67 -20.72 -4.79
C ILE A 8 -16.14 -20.73 -6.21
N MET A 9 -15.12 -19.91 -6.55
CA MET A 9 -14.52 -19.86 -7.87
C MET A 9 -13.89 -21.20 -8.26
N ILE A 10 -13.09 -21.79 -7.38
CA ILE A 10 -12.41 -23.06 -7.63
C ILE A 10 -13.43 -24.20 -7.74
N ALA A 11 -14.35 -24.31 -6.81
CA ALA A 11 -15.39 -25.33 -6.83
C ALA A 11 -16.28 -25.18 -8.08
N GLY A 12 -16.69 -23.97 -8.41
CA GLY A 12 -17.46 -23.68 -9.63
C GLY A 12 -16.74 -24.10 -10.89
N GLY A 13 -15.44 -23.83 -11.01
CA GLY A 13 -14.60 -24.26 -12.12
C GLY A 13 -14.52 -25.78 -12.25
N ILE A 14 -14.33 -26.49 -11.14
CA ILE A 14 -14.29 -27.96 -11.11
C ILE A 14 -15.65 -28.55 -11.50
N PHE A 15 -16.76 -28.03 -10.94
CA PHE A 15 -18.11 -28.45 -11.30
C PHE A 15 -18.38 -28.25 -12.79
N PHE A 16 -18.08 -27.07 -13.32
CA PHE A 16 -18.26 -26.79 -14.74
C PHE A 16 -17.51 -27.78 -15.63
N ALA A 17 -16.25 -28.06 -15.31
CA ALA A 17 -15.42 -28.99 -16.07
C ALA A 17 -15.93 -30.44 -15.99
N ALA A 18 -16.49 -30.85 -14.85
CA ALA A 18 -17.10 -32.17 -14.68
C ALA A 18 -18.32 -32.36 -15.61
N PHE A 19 -19.18 -31.33 -15.72
CA PHE A 19 -20.34 -31.39 -16.62
C PHE A 19 -20.00 -31.31 -18.11
N HIS A 20 -18.90 -30.64 -18.45
CA HIS A 20 -18.49 -30.46 -19.85
C HIS A 20 -17.43 -31.46 -20.30
N GLY A 21 -17.05 -32.43 -19.48
CA GLY A 21 -16.07 -33.46 -19.81
C GLY A 21 -14.63 -32.92 -19.99
N THR A 22 -14.33 -31.74 -19.45
CA THR A 22 -13.02 -31.07 -19.59
C THR A 22 -12.10 -31.21 -18.38
N MET A 23 -12.30 -32.27 -17.57
CA MET A 23 -11.50 -32.52 -16.36
C MET A 23 -9.98 -32.58 -16.62
N GLY A 24 -9.56 -33.10 -17.79
CA GLY A 24 -8.13 -33.11 -18.17
C GLY A 24 -7.51 -31.72 -18.27
N GLN A 25 -8.29 -30.74 -18.72
CA GLN A 25 -7.85 -29.34 -18.84
C GLN A 25 -7.63 -28.68 -17.46
N ILE A 26 -8.34 -29.12 -16.42
CA ILE A 26 -8.09 -28.61 -15.05
C ILE A 26 -6.70 -29.00 -14.59
N THR A 27 -6.29 -30.25 -14.78
CA THR A 27 -4.96 -30.72 -14.37
C THR A 27 -3.86 -29.98 -15.14
N GLU A 28 -4.03 -29.83 -16.44
CA GLU A 28 -3.10 -29.11 -17.29
C GLU A 28 -3.03 -27.62 -16.91
N SER A 29 -4.16 -26.96 -16.71
CA SER A 29 -4.23 -25.57 -16.26
C SER A 29 -3.61 -25.38 -14.87
N PHE A 30 -3.79 -26.33 -13.95
CA PHE A 30 -3.18 -26.29 -12.63
C PHE A 30 -1.65 -26.35 -12.70
N ILE A 31 -1.10 -27.26 -13.51
CA ILE A 31 0.34 -27.40 -13.69
C ILE A 31 0.92 -26.16 -14.40
N SER A 32 0.27 -25.71 -15.47
CA SER A 32 0.67 -24.51 -16.21
C SER A 32 0.66 -23.26 -15.32
N SER A 33 -0.44 -23.03 -14.59
CA SER A 33 -0.55 -21.91 -13.65
C SER A 33 0.49 -21.97 -12.53
N SER A 34 0.83 -23.16 -12.06
CA SER A 34 1.87 -23.34 -11.03
C SER A 34 3.25 -22.94 -11.57
N THR A 35 3.57 -23.36 -12.81
CA THR A 35 4.81 -22.96 -13.47
C THR A 35 4.87 -21.46 -13.73
N GLU A 36 3.78 -20.87 -14.20
CA GLU A 36 3.67 -19.43 -14.41
C GLU A 36 3.86 -18.65 -13.10
N ALA A 37 3.26 -19.11 -12.00
CA ALA A 37 3.42 -18.50 -10.69
C ALA A 37 4.87 -18.52 -10.21
N VAL A 38 5.59 -19.63 -10.38
CA VAL A 38 7.02 -19.73 -10.02
C VAL A 38 7.86 -18.78 -10.88
N ASN A 39 7.66 -18.77 -12.19
CA ASN A 39 8.36 -17.87 -13.10
C ASN A 39 8.10 -16.39 -12.75
N LEU A 40 6.87 -16.04 -12.44
CA LEU A 40 6.50 -14.70 -11.99
C LEU A 40 7.19 -14.34 -10.66
N CYS A 41 7.24 -15.26 -9.70
CA CYS A 41 7.94 -15.03 -8.44
C CYS A 41 9.44 -14.76 -8.65
N ILE A 42 10.11 -15.54 -9.47
CA ILE A 42 11.54 -15.35 -9.80
C ILE A 42 11.76 -14.00 -10.48
N PHE A 43 10.95 -13.68 -11.48
CA PHE A 43 11.01 -12.39 -12.18
C PHE A 43 10.80 -11.20 -11.22
N MET A 44 9.75 -11.26 -10.41
CA MET A 44 9.44 -10.20 -9.44
C MET A 44 10.53 -10.05 -8.38
N LEU A 45 11.14 -11.15 -7.94
CA LEU A 45 12.26 -11.13 -7.01
C LEU A 45 13.45 -10.34 -7.60
N GLY A 46 13.75 -10.54 -8.88
CA GLY A 46 14.79 -9.78 -9.59
C GLY A 46 14.47 -8.29 -9.67
N VAL A 47 13.27 -7.94 -10.15
CA VAL A 47 12.84 -6.53 -10.31
C VAL A 47 12.79 -5.81 -8.96
N ILE A 48 12.17 -6.42 -7.96
CA ILE A 48 12.06 -5.84 -6.62
C ILE A 48 13.44 -5.75 -5.95
N GLY A 49 14.30 -6.76 -6.15
CA GLY A 49 15.66 -6.75 -5.62
C GLY A 49 16.49 -5.58 -6.17
N VAL A 50 16.48 -5.38 -7.48
CA VAL A 50 17.17 -4.23 -8.12
C VAL A 50 16.60 -2.91 -7.63
N TRP A 51 15.27 -2.78 -7.61
CA TRP A 51 14.60 -1.57 -7.14
C TRP A 51 14.95 -1.26 -5.68
N ASN A 52 14.90 -2.25 -4.81
CA ASN A 52 15.26 -2.09 -3.39
C ASN A 52 16.73 -1.71 -3.23
N GLY A 53 17.64 -2.31 -4.02
CA GLY A 53 19.06 -1.95 -4.03
C GLY A 53 19.29 -0.48 -4.41
N MET A 54 18.64 -0.01 -5.48
CA MET A 54 18.69 1.40 -5.89
C MET A 54 18.15 2.34 -4.80
N MET A 55 17.03 1.97 -4.20
CA MET A 55 16.41 2.77 -3.14
C MET A 55 17.22 2.77 -1.84
N GLU A 56 17.94 1.69 -1.53
CA GLU A 56 18.86 1.67 -0.40
C GLU A 56 20.00 2.69 -0.57
N ILE A 57 20.51 2.85 -1.79
CA ILE A 57 21.48 3.91 -2.12
C ILE A 57 20.84 5.29 -1.89
N ALA A 58 19.60 5.49 -2.34
CA ALA A 58 18.87 6.74 -2.15
C ALA A 58 18.62 7.04 -0.65
N VAL A 59 18.33 6.03 0.15
CA VAL A 59 18.18 6.16 1.61
C VAL A 59 19.51 6.57 2.25
N LYS A 60 20.61 5.88 1.91
CA LYS A 60 21.96 6.18 2.45
C LYS A 60 22.49 7.54 2.01
N SER A 61 22.13 8.03 0.83
CA SER A 61 22.47 9.38 0.35
C SER A 61 21.77 10.51 1.10
N GLY A 62 20.84 10.19 2.00
CA GLY A 62 20.04 11.16 2.75
C GLY A 62 18.84 11.72 2.01
N LEU A 63 18.50 11.19 0.84
CA LEU A 63 17.34 11.62 0.05
C LEU A 63 16.04 11.49 0.85
N MET A 64 15.87 10.37 1.58
CA MET A 64 14.71 10.15 2.46
C MET A 64 14.55 11.26 3.51
N LYS A 65 15.65 11.70 4.13
CA LYS A 65 15.63 12.79 5.13
C LYS A 65 15.22 14.11 4.49
N LYS A 66 15.68 14.40 3.26
CA LYS A 66 15.29 15.61 2.52
C LYS A 66 13.79 15.59 2.19
N ILE A 67 13.28 14.48 1.67
CA ILE A 67 11.86 14.31 1.34
C ILE A 67 11.02 14.46 2.60
N ALA A 68 11.37 13.75 3.68
CA ALA A 68 10.67 13.83 4.96
C ALA A 68 10.63 15.28 5.51
N LYS A 69 11.75 16.02 5.41
CA LYS A 69 11.81 17.41 5.83
C LYS A 69 10.92 18.32 4.97
N THR A 70 10.86 18.08 3.67
CA THR A 70 9.98 18.84 2.76
C THR A 70 8.50 18.56 3.02
N MET A 71 8.18 17.36 3.49
CA MET A 71 6.79 16.97 3.82
C MET A 71 6.32 17.47 5.19
N TYR A 72 7.23 17.98 6.03
CA TYR A 72 6.90 18.40 7.39
C TYR A 72 5.76 19.44 7.47
N PRO A 73 5.73 20.52 6.64
CA PRO A 73 4.62 21.47 6.65
C PRO A 73 3.29 20.82 6.27
N PHE A 74 3.30 19.89 5.32
CA PHE A 74 2.11 19.15 4.93
C PHE A 74 1.61 18.23 6.04
N ILE A 75 2.52 17.55 6.75
CA ILE A 75 2.17 16.70 7.89
C ILE A 75 1.59 17.53 9.02
N HIS A 76 2.16 18.69 9.32
CA HIS A 76 1.66 19.58 10.35
C HIS A 76 0.28 20.16 10.02
N TRP A 77 0.02 20.43 8.73
CA TRP A 77 -1.31 20.83 8.27
C TRP A 77 -2.32 19.69 8.41
N LEU A 78 -1.93 18.45 8.09
CA LEU A 78 -2.81 17.27 8.13
C LEU A 78 -3.05 16.78 9.57
N PHE A 79 -2.05 16.93 10.46
CA PHE A 79 -2.08 16.48 11.84
C PHE A 79 -1.75 17.63 12.82
N PRO A 80 -2.62 18.65 12.92
CA PRO A 80 -2.33 19.84 13.75
C PRO A 80 -2.27 19.51 15.24
N ASP A 81 -2.91 18.43 15.68
CA ASP A 81 -2.94 18.01 17.10
C ASP A 81 -1.63 17.34 17.57
N ILE A 82 -0.72 17.01 16.64
CA ILE A 82 0.58 16.44 17.00
C ILE A 82 1.55 17.59 17.34
N PRO A 83 2.16 17.59 18.54
CA PRO A 83 3.15 18.61 18.89
C PRO A 83 4.28 18.69 17.87
N PRO A 84 4.74 19.90 17.46
CA PRO A 84 5.69 20.07 16.34
C PRO A 84 7.00 19.29 16.47
N ARG A 85 7.46 19.01 17.70
CA ARG A 85 8.72 18.28 17.97
C ARG A 85 8.50 16.82 18.37
N HIS A 86 7.27 16.31 18.24
CA HIS A 86 6.99 14.93 18.63
C HIS A 86 7.55 13.93 17.62
N LYS A 87 8.05 12.78 18.10
CA LYS A 87 8.65 11.72 17.25
C LYS A 87 7.67 11.13 16.24
N ALA A 88 6.36 11.18 16.49
CA ALA A 88 5.34 10.74 15.56
C ALA A 88 5.49 11.44 14.18
N ASN A 89 5.78 12.75 14.16
CA ASN A 89 5.98 13.50 12.92
C ASN A 89 7.11 12.93 12.05
N GLU A 90 8.23 12.53 12.68
CA GLU A 90 9.37 11.93 11.95
C GLU A 90 9.00 10.57 11.35
N TYR A 91 8.29 9.73 12.11
CA TYR A 91 7.87 8.41 11.63
C TYR A 91 6.78 8.49 10.57
N ILE A 92 5.84 9.42 10.69
CA ILE A 92 4.83 9.70 9.65
C ILE A 92 5.53 10.18 8.37
N ALA A 93 6.46 11.14 8.48
CA ALA A 93 7.23 11.64 7.35
C ALA A 93 8.02 10.52 6.65
N ALA A 94 8.69 9.66 7.43
CA ALA A 94 9.45 8.53 6.89
C ALA A 94 8.54 7.50 6.20
N ASN A 95 7.38 7.20 6.78
CA ASN A 95 6.39 6.31 6.19
C ASN A 95 5.85 6.86 4.86
N MET A 96 5.44 8.12 4.85
CA MET A 96 4.93 8.78 3.64
C MET A 96 6.00 8.85 2.54
N ALA A 97 7.22 9.24 2.89
CA ALA A 97 8.33 9.29 1.93
C ALA A 97 8.63 7.91 1.34
N ALA A 98 8.58 6.85 2.15
CA ALA A 98 8.76 5.48 1.69
C ALA A 98 7.63 5.04 0.74
N ASN A 99 6.38 5.37 1.04
CA ASN A 99 5.23 5.09 0.18
C ASN A 99 5.33 5.83 -1.17
N ILE A 100 5.67 7.11 -1.15
CA ILE A 100 5.87 7.92 -2.37
C ILE A 100 6.93 7.30 -3.28
N LEU A 101 8.02 6.81 -2.71
CA LEU A 101 9.11 6.16 -3.45
C LEU A 101 8.82 4.68 -3.81
N GLY A 102 7.66 4.16 -3.46
CA GLY A 102 7.30 2.76 -3.73
C GLY A 102 8.04 1.73 -2.86
N LEU A 103 8.58 2.15 -1.72
CA LEU A 103 9.30 1.31 -0.75
C LEU A 103 8.33 0.70 0.28
N GLY A 104 7.39 -0.13 -0.15
CA GLY A 104 6.36 -0.70 0.72
C GLY A 104 6.93 -1.41 1.96
N TRP A 105 8.04 -2.13 1.81
CA TRP A 105 8.70 -2.84 2.92
C TRP A 105 9.31 -1.88 3.96
N ALA A 106 9.82 -0.71 3.55
CA ALA A 106 10.37 0.30 4.46
C ALA A 106 9.26 1.15 5.10
N ALA A 107 8.13 1.32 4.43
CA ALA A 107 6.98 2.06 4.94
C ALA A 107 6.35 1.37 6.15
N THR A 108 6.23 0.05 6.13
CA THR A 108 5.57 -0.73 7.20
C THR A 108 6.19 -0.51 8.58
N PRO A 109 7.51 -0.71 8.82
CA PRO A 109 8.10 -0.49 10.14
C PRO A 109 8.03 0.97 10.58
N ALA A 110 8.12 1.94 9.65
CA ALA A 110 7.95 3.35 9.96
C ALA A 110 6.49 3.64 10.38
N GLY A 111 5.51 3.10 9.67
CA GLY A 111 4.10 3.22 9.99
C GLY A 111 3.74 2.63 11.35
N LEU A 112 4.26 1.45 11.68
CA LEU A 112 4.05 0.83 13.00
C LEU A 112 4.64 1.67 14.15
N LYS A 113 5.82 2.30 13.93
CA LYS A 113 6.40 3.22 14.90
C LYS A 113 5.57 4.49 15.04
N ALA A 114 5.08 5.05 13.93
CA ALA A 114 4.19 6.20 13.94
C ALA A 114 2.93 5.91 14.75
N MET A 115 2.27 4.77 14.52
CA MET A 115 1.07 4.35 15.26
C MET A 115 1.33 4.22 16.77
N ARG A 116 2.47 3.63 17.16
CA ARG A 116 2.85 3.52 18.57
C ARG A 116 3.07 4.87 19.23
N GLU A 117 3.67 5.83 18.54
CA GLU A 117 3.88 7.18 19.08
C GLU A 117 2.57 7.97 19.11
N LEU A 118 1.67 7.79 18.14
CA LEU A 118 0.32 8.37 18.16
C LEU A 118 -0.51 7.82 19.33
N GLN A 119 -0.40 6.53 19.60
CA GLN A 119 -1.08 5.90 20.74
C GLN A 119 -0.64 6.47 22.08
N LYS A 120 0.63 6.88 22.24
CA LYS A 120 1.13 7.49 23.48
C LYS A 120 0.59 8.90 23.71
N LEU A 121 0.14 9.60 22.67
CA LEU A 121 -0.47 10.93 22.78
C LEU A 121 -1.92 10.87 23.29
N GLU A 122 -2.52 9.69 23.31
CA GLU A 122 -3.89 9.50 23.75
C GLU A 122 -3.97 9.06 25.20
N GLU A 123 -4.55 9.89 26.07
CA GLU A 123 -4.68 9.64 27.51
C GLU A 123 -5.75 8.59 27.88
N GLY A 124 -6.44 7.98 26.90
CA GLY A 124 -7.63 7.15 27.11
C GLY A 124 -7.53 5.65 26.77
N GLY A 125 -6.34 5.10 26.59
CA GLY A 125 -5.99 3.69 26.38
C GLY A 125 -7.09 2.73 25.94
N GLY A 126 -7.22 2.43 24.62
CA GLY A 126 -8.08 1.36 24.11
C GLY A 126 -8.92 1.69 22.88
N ARG A 127 -9.00 2.95 22.46
CA ARG A 127 -9.65 3.36 21.21
C ARG A 127 -8.63 3.99 20.27
N ALA A 128 -8.82 3.82 18.95
CA ALA A 128 -8.01 4.52 17.98
C ALA A 128 -8.38 6.01 17.98
N SER A 129 -7.38 6.89 18.06
CA SER A 129 -7.60 8.33 17.94
C SER A 129 -7.93 8.75 16.52
N ASP A 130 -8.51 9.93 16.36
CA ASP A 130 -8.78 10.52 15.05
C ASP A 130 -7.50 10.64 14.22
N MET A 131 -6.37 10.98 14.87
CA MET A 131 -5.04 11.01 14.25
C MET A 131 -4.61 9.63 13.74
N MET A 132 -4.82 8.56 14.51
CA MET A 132 -4.51 7.20 14.11
C MET A 132 -5.38 6.77 12.93
N CYS A 133 -6.68 7.08 12.95
CA CYS A 133 -7.60 6.79 11.85
C CYS A 133 -7.21 7.57 10.58
N ALA A 134 -6.92 8.86 10.68
CA ALA A 134 -6.48 9.68 9.56
C ALA A 134 -5.17 9.15 8.95
N PHE A 135 -4.22 8.74 9.78
CA PHE A 135 -2.97 8.15 9.32
C PHE A 135 -3.19 6.81 8.60
N LEU A 136 -4.09 5.96 9.09
CA LEU A 136 -4.46 4.71 8.41
C LEU A 136 -5.12 4.98 7.04
N VAL A 137 -6.06 5.91 6.97
CA VAL A 137 -6.72 6.30 5.72
C VAL A 137 -5.68 6.79 4.70
N LEU A 138 -4.73 7.62 5.14
CA LEU A 138 -3.65 8.10 4.29
C LEU A 138 -2.75 6.96 3.76
N ASN A 139 -2.43 5.97 4.60
CA ASN A 139 -1.66 4.79 4.19
C ASN A 139 -2.43 3.90 3.21
N ILE A 140 -3.73 3.71 3.40
CA ILE A 140 -4.59 2.91 2.53
C ILE A 140 -4.73 3.56 1.15
N SER A 141 -4.82 4.89 1.09
CA SER A 141 -4.90 5.63 -0.18
C SER A 141 -3.61 5.55 -1.01
N SER A 142 -2.47 5.22 -0.38
CA SER A 142 -1.18 4.86 -0.97
C SER A 142 -0.75 5.72 -2.17
N LEU A 143 -0.37 6.98 -1.93
CA LEU A 143 0.24 7.80 -2.98
C LEU A 143 1.60 7.21 -3.39
N GLN A 144 1.68 6.65 -4.60
CA GLN A 144 2.91 6.10 -5.17
C GLN A 144 3.27 6.85 -6.44
N LEU A 145 4.50 7.38 -6.53
CA LEU A 145 5.03 7.97 -7.75
C LEU A 145 5.48 6.90 -8.75
N VAL A 146 6.03 5.80 -8.26
CA VAL A 146 6.51 4.71 -9.10
C VAL A 146 5.84 3.40 -8.69
N PRO A 147 4.79 2.96 -9.43
CA PRO A 147 4.11 1.69 -9.20
C PRO A 147 4.93 0.53 -9.77
N ILE A 148 6.10 0.23 -9.17
CA ILE A 148 7.09 -0.71 -9.71
C ILE A 148 6.50 -2.10 -9.97
N ASN A 149 5.63 -2.59 -9.08
CA ASN A 149 5.00 -3.89 -9.23
C ASN A 149 4.12 -3.93 -10.50
N MET A 150 3.35 -2.87 -10.76
CA MET A 150 2.49 -2.79 -11.95
C MET A 150 3.31 -2.70 -13.23
N ILE A 151 4.43 -1.96 -13.20
CA ILE A 151 5.36 -1.89 -14.35
C ILE A 151 5.97 -3.27 -14.60
N ALA A 152 6.39 -3.98 -13.56
CA ALA A 152 6.96 -5.32 -13.66
C ALA A 152 5.96 -6.33 -14.23
N TYR A 153 4.71 -6.38 -13.73
CA TYR A 153 3.67 -7.23 -14.28
C TYR A 153 3.40 -6.93 -15.75
N ARG A 154 3.25 -5.66 -16.12
CA ARG A 154 3.03 -5.28 -17.52
C ARG A 154 4.19 -5.69 -18.43
N SER A 155 5.43 -5.58 -17.92
CA SER A 155 6.63 -6.02 -18.64
C SER A 155 6.62 -7.54 -18.85
N GLN A 156 6.30 -8.31 -17.80
CA GLN A 156 6.25 -9.77 -17.82
C GLN A 156 5.21 -10.29 -18.84
N TYR A 157 4.06 -9.63 -18.93
CA TYR A 157 2.99 -10.00 -19.86
C TYR A 157 3.07 -9.30 -21.24
N GLY A 158 4.26 -8.87 -21.64
CA GLY A 158 4.55 -8.42 -23.01
C GLY A 158 3.95 -7.07 -23.40
N SER A 159 3.69 -6.18 -22.45
CA SER A 159 3.23 -4.83 -22.77
C SER A 159 4.30 -4.07 -23.56
N VAL A 160 3.92 -3.46 -24.68
CA VAL A 160 4.80 -2.65 -25.54
C VAL A 160 5.38 -1.45 -24.77
N ASN A 161 4.61 -0.87 -23.86
CA ASN A 161 5.07 0.22 -23.00
C ASN A 161 4.61 -0.02 -21.55
N PRO A 162 5.40 -0.76 -20.75
CA PRO A 162 5.07 -1.03 -19.35
C PRO A 162 4.94 0.21 -18.50
N ALA A 163 5.73 1.25 -18.77
CA ALA A 163 5.75 2.50 -18.01
C ALA A 163 4.54 3.42 -18.28
N ALA A 164 3.76 3.17 -19.31
CA ALA A 164 2.57 3.99 -19.62
C ALA A 164 1.54 4.03 -18.48
N VAL A 165 1.56 3.06 -17.55
CA VAL A 165 0.69 3.01 -16.38
C VAL A 165 1.05 4.04 -15.30
N VAL A 166 2.25 4.63 -15.33
CA VAL A 166 2.74 5.53 -14.27
C VAL A 166 1.84 6.75 -14.13
N LEU A 167 1.57 7.46 -15.22
CA LEU A 167 0.76 8.68 -15.18
C LEU A 167 -0.69 8.40 -14.72
N PRO A 168 -1.43 7.44 -15.30
CA PRO A 168 -2.74 7.07 -14.79
C PRO A 168 -2.75 6.62 -13.32
N ALA A 169 -1.72 5.89 -12.88
CA ALA A 169 -1.59 5.44 -11.51
C ALA A 169 -1.40 6.62 -10.55
N ILE A 170 -0.55 7.58 -10.89
CA ILE A 170 -0.36 8.81 -10.10
C ILE A 170 -1.69 9.58 -9.99
N CYS A 171 -2.39 9.79 -11.10
CA CYS A 171 -3.69 10.47 -11.09
C CYS A 171 -4.71 9.74 -10.21
N ALA A 172 -4.81 8.42 -10.34
CA ALA A 172 -5.74 7.62 -9.56
C ALA A 172 -5.42 7.64 -8.06
N THR A 173 -4.14 7.51 -7.70
CA THR A 173 -3.72 7.55 -6.28
C THR A 173 -3.84 8.96 -5.69
N MET A 174 -3.62 10.01 -6.47
CA MET A 174 -3.88 11.39 -6.03
C MET A 174 -5.37 11.62 -5.73
N ILE A 175 -6.25 11.22 -6.64
CA ILE A 175 -7.71 11.35 -6.44
C ILE A 175 -8.14 10.55 -5.20
N SER A 176 -7.64 9.32 -5.06
CA SER A 176 -7.91 8.47 -3.88
C SER A 176 -7.42 9.12 -2.58
N THR A 177 -6.23 9.72 -2.60
CA THR A 177 -5.65 10.40 -1.43
C THR A 177 -6.45 11.64 -1.06
N ILE A 178 -6.83 12.47 -2.04
CA ILE A 178 -7.67 13.66 -1.81
C ILE A 178 -9.01 13.24 -1.22
N ALA A 179 -9.68 12.25 -1.82
CA ALA A 179 -10.95 11.72 -1.30
C ALA A 179 -10.81 11.17 0.11
N GLY A 180 -9.71 10.47 0.40
CA GLY A 180 -9.37 9.96 1.73
C GLY A 180 -9.19 11.07 2.76
N ILE A 181 -8.47 12.14 2.40
CA ILE A 181 -8.24 13.30 3.28
C ILE A 181 -9.57 14.01 3.57
N VAL A 182 -10.36 14.34 2.54
CA VAL A 182 -11.67 14.97 2.70
C VAL A 182 -12.56 14.15 3.64
N ARG A 183 -12.61 12.83 3.44
CA ARG A 183 -13.39 11.94 4.30
C ARG A 183 -12.86 11.83 5.72
N SER A 184 -11.56 11.97 5.92
CA SER A 184 -10.96 11.99 7.26
C SER A 184 -11.29 13.27 8.02
N GLU A 185 -11.36 14.40 7.33
CA GLU A 185 -11.80 15.68 7.89
C GLU A 185 -13.30 15.67 8.27
N GLU A 186 -14.16 15.12 7.42
CA GLU A 186 -15.58 14.94 7.74
C GLU A 186 -15.80 14.07 8.98
N ARG A 187 -14.94 13.05 9.19
CA ARG A 187 -14.99 12.19 10.37
C ARG A 187 -14.46 12.85 11.65
N ARG A 188 -13.56 13.82 11.52
CA ARG A 188 -13.15 14.67 12.66
C ARG A 188 -14.33 15.49 13.20
N VAL A 189 -15.23 15.91 12.31
CA VAL A 189 -16.43 16.69 12.65
C VAL A 189 -17.57 15.78 13.15
N GLY A 190 -17.64 14.54 12.68
CA GLY A 190 -18.68 13.56 13.03
C GLY A 190 -18.13 12.38 13.84
N LYS A 191 -18.64 12.14 15.03
CA LYS A 191 -18.28 11.08 16.00
C LYS A 191 -18.37 9.62 15.49
N GLU A 192 -18.27 9.37 14.20
CA GLU A 192 -18.52 8.06 13.57
C GLU A 192 -17.27 7.17 13.42
N CYS A 193 -16.09 7.62 13.80
CA CYS A 193 -14.86 6.83 13.74
C CYS A 193 -14.92 5.57 14.64
N ILE A 194 -15.84 5.55 15.59
CA ILE A 194 -16.02 4.46 16.57
C ILE A 194 -16.61 3.19 15.94
N ALA A 195 -17.37 3.29 14.86
CA ALA A 195 -18.08 2.16 14.27
C ALA A 195 -17.20 1.30 13.31
N LEU A 196 -16.10 1.83 12.79
CA LEU A 196 -15.23 1.14 11.84
C LEU A 196 -14.00 0.47 12.48
N CYS A 197 -13.71 0.79 13.73
CA CYS A 197 -12.60 0.17 14.50
C CYS A 197 -13.08 -0.95 15.43
N ARG A 198 -14.32 -1.40 15.34
CA ARG A 198 -14.86 -2.61 15.93
C ARG A 198 -14.88 -3.72 14.88
#